data_1b5c91977ac62ddb90cff7dd6ce64f00
#
_entry.id   1b5c91977ac62ddb90cff7dd6ce64f00
#
_cell.length_a   1.000
_cell.length_b   1.000
_cell.length_c   1.000
_cell.angle_alpha   90.00
_cell.angle_beta   90.00
_cell.angle_gamma   90.00
#
_symmetry.space_group_name_H-M   'P 1'
#
loop_
_entity.id
_entity.type
_entity.pdbx_description
1 polymer ?
#
loop_
_entity_poly.entity_id
_entity_poly.type
_entity_poly.pdbx_seq_one_letter_code
_entity_poly.pdbx_strand_id
1 'polypeptide(L)'
;MRFKILYILMVLILIPTVSLQAREKKKPNLIIETAVDSIPDIVLDTINVNKKTFINDYSMIGVQYGAGLSQVMWNPSQRQEMILMPYNFGVTFTRYGKMFGYMPYFGFQVGLFYGQEGYNLTEESQYVYDRYFYGAQKVVYDVIELPVLSHMHIDFWKMKIMAEIGLYGGYRLNIHRIPFNGKYSDEKYAAYQDKFHETENRWDYGIKGGVGLGLVLDPVEIHIKAAYKHALASLYEPNFASDYYYRYAYPSNIIISVGLHFQITKRTGKTKAALKKEAKELVYGTEGFNGIDQK
;
A
#
# COMPACT_ATOMS: atom_id res chain seq x y z
N MET A 1 -5.12 -29.06 7.38
CA MET A 1 -5.01 -27.62 7.66
C MET A 1 -4.62 -26.77 6.44
N ARG A 2 -3.83 -27.27 5.48
CA ARG A 2 -3.34 -26.56 4.29
C ARG A 2 -4.42 -26.10 3.29
N PHE A 3 -5.51 -26.82 3.14
CA PHE A 3 -6.60 -26.47 2.20
C PHE A 3 -7.52 -25.32 2.66
N LYS A 4 -7.67 -25.09 3.96
CA LYS A 4 -8.53 -24.03 4.48
C LYS A 4 -7.96 -22.62 4.24
N ILE A 5 -6.62 -22.50 4.25
CA ILE A 5 -5.93 -21.21 4.03
C ILE A 5 -6.05 -20.80 2.55
N LEU A 6 -5.94 -21.75 1.63
CA LEU A 6 -6.09 -21.50 0.20
C LEU A 6 -7.50 -21.01 -0.16
N TYR A 7 -8.52 -21.56 0.52
CA TYR A 7 -9.92 -21.17 0.32
C TYR A 7 -10.21 -19.74 0.81
N ILE A 8 -9.62 -19.36 1.95
CA ILE A 8 -9.75 -18.00 2.50
C ILE A 8 -9.06 -16.98 1.58
N LEU A 9 -7.89 -17.33 1.03
CA LEU A 9 -7.16 -16.48 0.09
C LEU A 9 -7.94 -16.30 -1.23
N MET A 10 -8.58 -17.37 -1.72
CA MET A 10 -9.40 -17.35 -2.93
C MET A 10 -10.71 -16.53 -2.75
N VAL A 11 -11.30 -16.59 -1.56
CA VAL A 11 -12.50 -15.80 -1.22
C VAL A 11 -12.15 -14.31 -1.08
N LEU A 12 -10.99 -13.96 -0.53
CA LEU A 12 -10.52 -12.57 -0.41
C LEU A 12 -10.23 -11.92 -1.77
N ILE A 13 -9.83 -12.70 -2.77
CA ILE A 13 -9.59 -12.21 -4.15
C ILE A 13 -10.92 -12.02 -4.91
N LEU A 14 -11.97 -12.77 -4.55
CA LEU A 14 -13.26 -12.73 -5.24
C LEU A 14 -14.21 -11.64 -4.73
N ILE A 15 -14.03 -11.15 -3.50
CA ILE A 15 -14.90 -10.12 -2.91
C ILE A 15 -14.94 -8.80 -3.72
N PRO A 16 -13.84 -8.27 -4.27
CA PRO A 16 -13.93 -7.03 -5.04
C PRO A 16 -14.59 -7.19 -6.42
N THR A 17 -14.69 -8.40 -6.96
CA THR A 17 -15.27 -8.62 -8.29
C THR A 17 -16.80 -8.75 -8.27
N VAL A 18 -17.37 -9.21 -7.16
CA VAL A 18 -18.83 -9.43 -7.05
C VAL A 18 -19.61 -8.16 -6.71
N SER A 19 -18.98 -7.18 -6.05
CA SER A 19 -19.65 -5.94 -5.66
C SER A 19 -19.81 -4.90 -6.79
N LEU A 20 -19.23 -5.14 -7.96
CA LEU A 20 -19.22 -4.20 -9.09
C LEU A 20 -20.39 -4.35 -10.07
N GLN A 21 -21.23 -5.39 -9.95
CA GLN A 21 -22.33 -5.63 -10.89
C GLN A 21 -23.74 -5.29 -10.37
N ALA A 22 -23.89 -4.84 -9.15
CA ALA A 22 -25.22 -4.53 -8.60
C ALA A 22 -25.32 -3.08 -8.17
N ARG A 23 -25.64 -2.17 -9.08
CA ARG A 23 -26.54 -1.03 -8.82
C ARG A 23 -26.77 -0.17 -10.07
N GLU A 24 -27.77 -0.50 -10.85
CA GLU A 24 -28.52 0.54 -11.58
C GLU A 24 -29.18 1.46 -10.56
N LYS A 25 -28.69 2.68 -10.46
CA LYS A 25 -29.26 3.69 -9.57
C LYS A 25 -30.50 4.29 -10.19
N LYS A 26 -31.65 4.05 -9.58
CA LYS A 26 -32.82 4.93 -9.68
C LYS A 26 -32.38 6.36 -9.38
N LYS A 27 -32.64 7.28 -10.32
CA LYS A 27 -32.33 8.71 -10.21
C LYS A 27 -33.11 9.32 -9.05
N PRO A 28 -32.51 10.05 -8.12
CA PRO A 28 -33.28 10.91 -7.21
C PRO A 28 -33.73 12.16 -7.99
N ASN A 29 -35.02 12.45 -8.00
CA ASN A 29 -35.54 13.74 -8.42
C ASN A 29 -35.16 14.77 -7.36
N LEU A 30 -34.04 15.47 -7.55
CA LEU A 30 -33.73 16.66 -6.78
C LEU A 30 -34.04 17.88 -7.66
N ILE A 31 -35.10 18.57 -7.30
CA ILE A 31 -35.41 19.89 -7.79
C ILE A 31 -34.42 20.86 -7.11
N ILE A 32 -33.39 21.27 -7.81
CA ILE A 32 -32.55 22.41 -7.45
C ILE A 32 -32.74 23.42 -8.58
N GLU A 33 -33.85 24.14 -8.55
CA GLU A 33 -33.99 25.43 -9.20
C GLU A 33 -33.19 26.46 -8.41
N THR A 34 -32.41 27.28 -9.10
CA THR A 34 -31.88 28.59 -8.69
C THR A 34 -30.42 28.76 -8.23
N ALA A 35 -29.47 27.95 -8.65
CA ALA A 35 -28.05 28.30 -8.30
C ALA A 35 -27.04 28.26 -9.46
N VAL A 36 -27.47 28.03 -10.70
CA VAL A 36 -26.51 27.83 -11.83
C VAL A 36 -26.34 29.09 -12.69
N ASP A 37 -27.25 30.07 -12.58
CA ASP A 37 -27.19 31.30 -13.39
C ASP A 37 -26.23 32.38 -12.88
N SER A 38 -25.54 32.15 -11.75
CA SER A 38 -24.66 33.15 -11.14
C SER A 38 -23.17 32.83 -11.27
N ILE A 39 -22.76 31.88 -12.08
CA ILE A 39 -21.31 31.69 -12.38
C ILE A 39 -20.99 32.60 -13.58
N PRO A 40 -20.24 33.72 -13.35
CA PRO A 40 -19.94 34.63 -14.46
C PRO A 40 -19.13 33.91 -15.53
N ASP A 41 -19.60 33.98 -16.76
CA ASP A 41 -18.91 33.45 -17.96
C ASP A 41 -17.48 33.99 -18.13
N ILE A 42 -17.15 35.07 -17.44
CA ILE A 42 -15.83 35.76 -17.47
C ILE A 42 -14.68 34.89 -16.96
N VAL A 43 -14.93 33.93 -16.10
CA VAL A 43 -13.85 33.07 -15.55
C VAL A 43 -13.52 31.88 -16.47
N LEU A 44 -14.36 31.60 -17.45
CA LEU A 44 -14.21 30.43 -18.36
C LEU A 44 -13.39 30.73 -19.62
N ASP A 45 -13.26 32.00 -20.03
CA ASP A 45 -12.59 32.38 -21.28
C ASP A 45 -11.06 32.37 -21.24
N THR A 46 -10.44 32.34 -20.06
CA THR A 46 -8.99 32.32 -19.93
C THR A 46 -8.39 30.91 -19.89
N ILE A 47 -9.20 29.86 -19.90
CA ILE A 47 -8.73 28.49 -19.80
C ILE A 47 -8.85 27.80 -21.15
N ASN A 48 -7.69 27.48 -21.71
CA ASN A 48 -7.51 26.79 -23.00
C ASN A 48 -8.53 25.62 -23.18
N VAL A 49 -9.59 25.88 -23.94
CA VAL A 49 -10.77 24.99 -24.12
C VAL A 49 -10.39 23.62 -24.70
N ASN A 50 -9.25 23.55 -25.38
CA ASN A 50 -8.76 22.32 -26.02
C ASN A 50 -7.91 21.43 -25.13
N LYS A 51 -7.61 21.84 -23.90
CA LYS A 51 -6.80 21.02 -22.99
C LYS A 51 -7.64 19.82 -22.52
N LYS A 52 -7.22 18.62 -22.90
CA LYS A 52 -7.83 17.38 -22.43
C LYS A 52 -7.56 17.22 -20.93
N THR A 53 -8.62 17.00 -20.16
CA THR A 53 -8.55 16.63 -18.76
C THR A 53 -8.75 15.14 -18.64
N PHE A 54 -7.77 14.44 -18.06
CA PHE A 54 -7.89 13.00 -17.86
C PHE A 54 -8.79 12.71 -16.68
N ILE A 55 -9.66 11.73 -16.85
CA ILE A 55 -10.55 11.26 -15.78
C ILE A 55 -9.79 10.19 -15.00
N ASN A 56 -9.84 10.33 -13.68
CA ASN A 56 -9.30 9.34 -12.78
C ASN A 56 -10.30 8.18 -12.59
N ASP A 57 -10.46 7.36 -13.62
CA ASP A 57 -11.29 6.16 -13.61
C ASP A 57 -10.65 5.10 -14.48
N TYR A 58 -9.65 4.42 -13.90
CA TYR A 58 -8.92 3.36 -14.57
C TYR A 58 -8.31 2.39 -13.57
N SER A 59 -7.96 1.22 -14.06
CA SER A 59 -7.30 0.17 -13.29
C SER A 59 -5.95 -0.12 -13.86
N MET A 60 -5.02 -0.46 -13.02
CA MET A 60 -3.68 -0.87 -13.43
C MET A 60 -3.19 -2.07 -12.62
N ILE A 61 -2.36 -2.87 -13.26
CA ILE A 61 -1.57 -3.92 -12.62
C ILE A 61 -0.10 -3.54 -12.74
N GLY A 62 0.68 -3.80 -11.71
CA GLY A 62 2.08 -3.45 -11.73
C GLY A 62 2.95 -4.46 -11.01
N VAL A 63 4.23 -4.40 -11.34
CA VAL A 63 5.29 -5.10 -10.63
C VAL A 63 6.16 -4.05 -9.95
N GLN A 64 6.59 -4.33 -8.74
CA GLN A 64 7.46 -3.44 -7.97
C GLN A 64 8.65 -4.22 -7.45
N TYR A 65 9.79 -3.55 -7.46
CA TYR A 65 11.01 -4.03 -6.81
C TYR A 65 11.61 -2.91 -5.98
N GLY A 66 12.12 -3.26 -4.80
CA GLY A 66 12.71 -2.29 -3.90
C GLY A 66 13.71 -2.91 -2.94
N ALA A 67 14.33 -2.04 -2.18
CA ALA A 67 15.16 -2.39 -1.05
C ALA A 67 14.66 -1.68 0.19
N GLY A 68 14.80 -2.31 1.35
CA GLY A 68 14.37 -1.79 2.64
C GLY A 68 15.53 -1.57 3.59
N LEU A 69 15.40 -0.56 4.44
CA LEU A 69 16.18 -0.41 5.66
C LEU A 69 15.33 -0.91 6.82
N SER A 70 15.79 -1.94 7.50
CA SER A 70 15.06 -2.61 8.56
C SER A 70 15.70 -2.37 9.91
N GLN A 71 14.84 -2.13 10.91
CA GLN A 71 15.17 -2.07 12.32
C GLN A 71 14.00 -2.56 13.16
N VAL A 72 14.22 -2.77 14.45
CA VAL A 72 13.18 -3.22 15.38
C VAL A 72 13.08 -2.25 16.55
N MET A 73 11.89 -1.85 16.91
CA MET A 73 11.64 -1.07 18.12
C MET A 73 11.55 -2.02 19.32
N TRP A 74 12.52 -1.92 20.21
CA TRP A 74 12.65 -2.79 21.37
C TRP A 74 12.15 -2.14 22.65
N ASN A 75 11.58 -2.95 23.49
CA ASN A 75 11.37 -2.65 24.91
C ASN A 75 11.86 -3.82 25.77
N PRO A 76 12.88 -3.64 26.62
CA PRO A 76 13.73 -2.46 26.77
C PRO A 76 14.56 -2.17 25.51
N SER A 77 14.91 -0.90 25.32
CA SER A 77 15.67 -0.44 24.14
C SER A 77 16.99 -1.18 23.99
N GLN A 78 17.30 -1.58 22.75
CA GLN A 78 18.54 -2.27 22.40
C GLN A 78 19.36 -1.45 21.42
N ARG A 79 20.68 -1.54 21.53
CA ARG A 79 21.58 -0.95 20.53
C ARG A 79 21.62 -1.84 19.30
N GLN A 80 21.25 -1.27 18.18
CA GLN A 80 21.18 -1.95 16.90
C GLN A 80 21.60 -1.03 15.75
N GLU A 81 21.97 -1.63 14.65
CA GLU A 81 22.23 -0.97 13.38
C GLU A 81 21.08 -1.26 12.41
N MET A 82 20.76 -0.27 11.57
CA MET A 82 19.84 -0.50 10.47
C MET A 82 20.45 -1.44 9.45
N ILE A 83 19.67 -2.40 8.97
CA ILE A 83 20.14 -3.36 7.97
C ILE A 83 19.50 -3.06 6.63
N LEU A 84 20.32 -3.05 5.59
CA LEU A 84 19.83 -3.04 4.22
C LEU A 84 19.34 -4.44 3.85
N MET A 85 18.04 -4.51 3.48
CA MET A 85 17.36 -5.69 2.96
C MET A 85 17.14 -5.52 1.46
N PRO A 86 17.87 -6.26 0.61
CA PRO A 86 17.86 -6.03 -0.84
C PRO A 86 16.60 -6.56 -1.54
N TYR A 87 15.84 -7.42 -0.88
CA TYR A 87 14.72 -8.10 -1.52
C TYR A 87 13.39 -7.57 -0.98
N ASN A 88 12.71 -6.81 -1.79
CA ASN A 88 11.30 -6.45 -1.61
C ASN A 88 10.69 -6.34 -3.01
N PHE A 89 9.96 -7.36 -3.43
CA PHE A 89 9.34 -7.38 -4.75
C PHE A 89 7.91 -7.92 -4.66
N GLY A 90 7.09 -7.49 -5.58
CA GLY A 90 5.71 -7.93 -5.58
C GLY A 90 4.91 -7.41 -6.75
N VAL A 91 3.66 -7.81 -6.74
CA VAL A 91 2.65 -7.39 -7.72
C VAL A 91 1.60 -6.55 -7.04
N THR A 92 1.07 -5.58 -7.77
CA THR A 92 0.04 -4.68 -7.26
C THR A 92 -1.10 -4.56 -8.26
N PHE A 93 -2.29 -4.44 -7.74
CA PHE A 93 -3.47 -4.03 -8.48
C PHE A 93 -3.99 -2.75 -7.88
N THR A 94 -4.16 -1.72 -8.72
CA THR A 94 -4.67 -0.41 -8.30
C THR A 94 -5.91 -0.08 -9.10
N ARG A 95 -6.99 0.28 -8.41
CA ARG A 95 -8.21 0.80 -9.00
C ARG A 95 -8.41 2.24 -8.57
N TYR A 96 -8.40 3.14 -9.51
CA TYR A 96 -8.79 4.53 -9.31
C TYR A 96 -10.27 4.72 -9.60
N GLY A 97 -10.86 5.69 -8.95
CA GLY A 97 -12.25 6.04 -9.13
C GLY A 97 -12.63 7.25 -8.30
N LYS A 98 -13.84 7.72 -8.46
CA LYS A 98 -14.40 8.79 -7.62
C LYS A 98 -14.83 8.19 -6.28
N MET A 99 -14.12 8.48 -5.21
CA MET A 99 -14.55 8.09 -3.88
C MET A 99 -15.75 8.95 -3.46
N PHE A 100 -16.84 8.27 -3.05
CA PHE A 100 -18.11 8.92 -2.67
C PHE A 100 -18.66 9.92 -3.70
N GLY A 101 -18.18 9.88 -4.95
CA GLY A 101 -18.58 10.83 -5.99
C GLY A 101 -17.87 12.19 -5.95
N TYR A 102 -17.08 12.49 -4.91
CA TYR A 102 -16.49 13.81 -4.69
C TYR A 102 -14.96 13.86 -4.79
N MET A 103 -14.28 12.76 -4.47
CA MET A 103 -12.81 12.72 -4.50
C MET A 103 -12.29 12.12 -5.82
N PRO A 104 -11.90 12.96 -6.80
CA PRO A 104 -11.54 12.47 -8.14
C PRO A 104 -10.17 11.80 -8.21
N TYR A 105 -9.29 12.01 -7.22
CA TYR A 105 -7.89 11.56 -7.23
C TYR A 105 -7.62 10.47 -6.19
N PHE A 106 -8.58 9.59 -6.03
CA PHE A 106 -8.54 8.54 -5.04
C PHE A 106 -8.56 7.16 -5.69
N GLY A 107 -7.92 6.20 -5.05
CA GLY A 107 -7.94 4.81 -5.46
C GLY A 107 -7.61 3.88 -4.31
N PHE A 108 -7.79 2.60 -4.58
CA PHE A 108 -7.35 1.52 -3.72
C PHE A 108 -6.28 0.69 -4.41
N GLN A 109 -5.25 0.35 -3.68
CA GLN A 109 -4.21 -0.55 -4.12
C GLN A 109 -4.18 -1.78 -3.22
N VAL A 110 -4.19 -2.95 -3.82
CA VAL A 110 -3.94 -4.22 -3.16
C VAL A 110 -2.70 -4.83 -3.79
N GLY A 111 -1.87 -5.50 -3.00
CA GLY A 111 -0.66 -6.12 -3.52
C GLY A 111 -0.36 -7.45 -2.86
N LEU A 112 0.58 -8.17 -3.43
CA LEU A 112 1.21 -9.33 -2.84
C LEU A 112 2.72 -9.17 -3.00
N PHE A 113 3.42 -9.09 -1.88
CA PHE A 113 4.86 -8.84 -1.84
C PHE A 113 5.58 -9.96 -1.12
N TYR A 114 6.77 -10.27 -1.61
CA TYR A 114 7.80 -10.96 -0.85
C TYR A 114 8.83 -9.93 -0.44
N GLY A 115 9.18 -9.92 0.84
CA GLY A 115 10.16 -8.98 1.38
C GLY A 115 11.00 -9.60 2.47
N GLN A 116 12.05 -8.87 2.85
CA GLN A 116 12.88 -9.21 3.99
C GLN A 116 12.81 -8.13 5.04
N GLU A 117 12.82 -8.53 6.29
CA GLU A 117 12.92 -7.67 7.48
C GLU A 117 13.85 -8.29 8.51
N GLY A 118 14.29 -7.51 9.48
CA GLY A 118 15.15 -8.05 10.54
C GLY A 118 15.84 -6.98 11.35
N TYR A 119 16.84 -7.41 12.11
CA TYR A 119 17.63 -6.55 12.98
C TYR A 119 19.08 -7.01 13.05
N ASN A 120 19.97 -6.08 13.42
CA ASN A 120 21.38 -6.34 13.72
C ASN A 120 21.74 -5.68 15.04
N LEU A 121 21.95 -6.47 16.08
CA LEU A 121 22.32 -5.98 17.40
C LEU A 121 23.83 -5.67 17.42
N THR A 122 24.21 -4.60 18.10
CA THR A 122 25.63 -4.31 18.36
C THR A 122 26.15 -5.15 19.52
N GLU A 123 27.48 -5.31 19.62
CA GLU A 123 28.14 -6.05 20.70
C GLU A 123 27.74 -5.58 22.10
N GLU A 124 27.44 -4.29 22.23
CA GLU A 124 27.03 -3.67 23.48
C GLU A 124 25.57 -3.97 23.87
N SER A 125 24.81 -4.61 22.99
CA SER A 125 23.46 -5.01 23.33
C SER A 125 23.45 -6.18 24.30
N GLN A 126 22.70 -6.06 25.37
CA GLN A 126 22.53 -7.13 26.37
C GLN A 126 21.99 -8.42 25.75
N TYR A 127 21.22 -8.31 24.68
CA TYR A 127 20.53 -9.44 24.06
C TYR A 127 21.43 -10.32 23.20
N VAL A 128 22.60 -9.86 22.78
CA VAL A 128 23.53 -10.69 21.99
C VAL A 128 23.90 -11.97 22.73
N TYR A 129 24.01 -11.88 24.04
CA TYR A 129 24.38 -13.00 24.92
C TYR A 129 23.18 -13.64 25.63
N ASP A 130 21.99 -13.14 25.39
CA ASP A 130 20.81 -13.68 26.04
C ASP A 130 20.38 -15.00 25.37
N ARG A 131 20.11 -16.00 26.21
CA ARG A 131 19.61 -17.32 25.78
C ARG A 131 18.31 -17.23 24.96
N TYR A 132 17.51 -16.20 25.14
CA TYR A 132 16.24 -16.03 24.45
C TYR A 132 16.41 -15.59 22.99
N PHE A 133 17.55 -15.01 22.63
CA PHE A 133 17.88 -14.62 21.27
C PHE A 133 18.81 -15.63 20.58
N TYR A 134 19.02 -16.77 21.23
CA TYR A 134 19.84 -17.86 20.68
C TYR A 134 21.24 -17.44 20.26
N GLY A 135 21.80 -16.42 20.91
CA GLY A 135 23.15 -15.90 20.58
C GLY A 135 23.24 -15.27 19.20
N ALA A 136 22.12 -14.91 18.60
CA ALA A 136 22.11 -14.30 17.28
C ALA A 136 22.36 -12.78 17.39
N GLN A 137 23.32 -12.31 16.64
CA GLN A 137 23.58 -10.89 16.44
C GLN A 137 22.63 -10.33 15.39
N LYS A 138 22.57 -10.97 14.22
CA LYS A 138 21.74 -10.55 13.10
C LYS A 138 20.67 -11.60 12.83
N VAL A 139 19.46 -11.13 12.66
CA VAL A 139 18.33 -11.98 12.28
C VAL A 139 17.63 -11.40 11.08
N VAL A 140 17.36 -12.25 10.11
CA VAL A 140 16.65 -11.92 8.87
C VAL A 140 15.41 -12.80 8.78
N TYR A 141 14.27 -12.21 8.51
CA TYR A 141 12.99 -12.88 8.24
C TYR A 141 12.61 -12.67 6.79
N ASP A 142 12.20 -13.75 6.14
CA ASP A 142 11.52 -13.68 4.85
C ASP A 142 10.00 -13.60 5.11
N VAL A 143 9.35 -12.60 4.52
CA VAL A 143 7.95 -12.29 4.79
C VAL A 143 7.16 -12.21 3.50
N ILE A 144 5.96 -12.79 3.49
CA ILE A 144 4.94 -12.50 2.48
C ILE A 144 3.98 -11.48 3.08
N GLU A 145 3.71 -10.40 2.33
CA GLU A 145 2.82 -9.31 2.74
C GLU A 145 1.68 -9.12 1.74
N LEU A 146 0.52 -8.81 2.27
CA LEU A 146 -0.67 -8.41 1.53
C LEU A 146 -1.10 -7.01 2.04
N PRO A 147 -0.59 -5.93 1.45
CA PRO A 147 -1.02 -4.58 1.76
C PRO A 147 -2.35 -4.25 1.08
N VAL A 148 -3.19 -3.50 1.81
CA VAL A 148 -4.40 -2.86 1.32
C VAL A 148 -4.28 -1.38 1.61
N LEU A 149 -4.02 -0.59 0.59
CA LEU A 149 -3.66 0.81 0.71
C LEU A 149 -4.70 1.70 0.03
N SER A 150 -5.03 2.78 0.68
CA SER A 150 -5.66 3.95 0.10
C SER A 150 -4.62 4.69 -0.70
N HIS A 151 -4.90 5.02 -1.94
CA HIS A 151 -3.95 5.62 -2.86
C HIS A 151 -4.50 6.95 -3.37
N MET A 152 -3.83 8.04 -3.06
CA MET A 152 -4.18 9.38 -3.52
C MET A 152 -3.12 9.88 -4.47
N HIS A 153 -3.53 10.59 -5.53
CA HIS A 153 -2.57 11.20 -6.45
C HIS A 153 -3.05 12.52 -7.01
N ILE A 154 -2.09 13.32 -7.43
CA ILE A 154 -2.32 14.55 -8.19
C ILE A 154 -1.48 14.45 -9.46
N ASP A 155 -2.12 14.61 -10.60
CA ASP A 155 -1.47 14.57 -11.91
C ASP A 155 -1.15 15.97 -12.38
N PHE A 156 0.10 16.18 -12.83
CA PHE A 156 0.49 17.40 -13.51
C PHE A 156 1.38 17.05 -14.72
N TRP A 157 0.94 17.45 -15.89
CA TRP A 157 1.59 17.13 -17.15
C TRP A 157 1.71 15.60 -17.36
N LYS A 158 2.93 15.05 -17.41
CA LYS A 158 3.23 13.62 -17.49
C LYS A 158 3.68 13.02 -16.16
N MET A 159 3.59 13.77 -15.10
CA MET A 159 4.03 13.35 -13.79
C MET A 159 2.82 13.18 -12.86
N LYS A 160 2.99 12.32 -11.87
CA LYS A 160 2.03 12.02 -10.83
C LYS A 160 2.74 12.09 -9.49
N ILE A 161 2.22 12.90 -8.57
CA ILE A 161 2.62 12.85 -7.17
C ILE A 161 1.60 11.97 -6.46
N MET A 162 2.06 11.01 -5.68
CA MET A 162 1.19 10.06 -5.01
C MET A 162 1.51 9.94 -3.53
N ALA A 163 0.47 9.65 -2.76
CA ALA A 163 0.56 9.29 -1.36
C ALA A 163 -0.29 8.05 -1.11
N GLU A 164 0.20 7.16 -0.27
CA GLU A 164 -0.51 5.92 0.08
C GLU A 164 -0.47 5.71 1.58
N ILE A 165 -1.57 5.18 2.12
CA ILE A 165 -1.67 4.79 3.52
C ILE A 165 -2.68 3.66 3.65
N GLY A 166 -2.40 2.70 4.52
CA GLY A 166 -3.32 1.61 4.80
C GLY A 166 -2.74 0.58 5.75
N LEU A 167 -3.33 -0.58 5.70
CA LEU A 167 -2.97 -1.72 6.53
C LEU A 167 -2.29 -2.78 5.69
N TYR A 168 -1.49 -3.60 6.33
CA TYR A 168 -0.98 -4.81 5.72
C TYR A 168 -1.12 -5.99 6.69
N GLY A 169 -1.28 -7.17 6.13
CA GLY A 169 -1.15 -8.43 6.82
C GLY A 169 -0.09 -9.27 6.15
N GLY A 170 0.66 -10.03 6.91
CA GLY A 170 1.75 -10.84 6.39
C GLY A 170 2.03 -12.08 7.23
N TYR A 171 2.93 -12.89 6.71
CA TYR A 171 3.37 -14.10 7.36
C TYR A 171 4.87 -14.32 7.16
N ARG A 172 5.60 -14.52 8.26
CA ARG A 172 7.04 -14.81 8.25
C ARG A 172 7.24 -16.26 7.85
N LEU A 173 7.85 -16.45 6.66
CA LEU A 173 8.07 -17.77 6.07
C LEU A 173 9.26 -18.46 6.69
N ASN A 174 10.39 -17.75 6.66
CA ASN A 174 11.69 -18.24 7.07
C ASN A 174 12.34 -17.26 8.04
N ILE A 175 13.27 -17.78 8.81
CA ILE A 175 14.15 -17.03 9.69
C ILE A 175 15.57 -17.52 9.46
N HIS A 176 16.50 -16.59 9.43
CA HIS A 176 17.93 -16.90 9.37
C HIS A 176 18.68 -16.08 10.42
N ARG A 177 19.36 -16.77 11.33
CA ARG A 177 20.15 -16.16 12.42
C ARG A 177 21.61 -16.27 12.12
N ILE A 178 22.32 -15.17 12.29
CA ILE A 178 23.76 -15.10 12.16
C ILE A 178 24.33 -14.80 13.55
N PRO A 179 25.14 -15.69 14.10
CA PRO A 179 25.75 -15.51 15.41
C PRO A 179 26.84 -14.46 15.40
N PHE A 180 27.17 -13.95 16.58
CA PHE A 180 28.28 -13.03 16.77
C PHE A 180 29.61 -13.71 16.39
N ASN A 181 30.46 -13.02 15.65
CA ASN A 181 31.74 -13.55 15.16
C ASN A 181 31.66 -14.92 14.45
N GLY A 182 30.49 -15.24 13.88
CA GLY A 182 30.27 -16.48 13.12
C GLY A 182 30.20 -17.74 13.96
N LYS A 183 30.16 -17.64 15.30
CA LYS A 183 30.13 -18.80 16.22
C LYS A 183 29.01 -18.63 17.24
N TYR A 184 28.24 -19.68 17.43
CA TYR A 184 27.28 -19.74 18.53
C TYR A 184 27.99 -20.00 19.85
N SER A 185 27.53 -19.36 20.91
CA SER A 185 28.03 -19.56 22.26
C SER A 185 27.65 -20.92 22.85
N ASP A 186 26.58 -21.54 22.36
CA ASP A 186 26.09 -22.86 22.75
C ASP A 186 25.66 -23.61 21.47
N GLU A 187 26.05 -24.88 21.33
CA GLU A 187 25.66 -25.74 20.19
C GLU A 187 24.15 -25.90 20.07
N LYS A 188 23.42 -25.79 21.18
CA LYS A 188 21.95 -25.84 21.16
C LYS A 188 21.34 -24.72 20.31
N TYR A 189 21.98 -23.54 20.25
CA TYR A 189 21.50 -22.41 19.48
C TYR A 189 21.68 -22.60 17.97
N ALA A 190 22.68 -23.38 17.56
CA ALA A 190 22.88 -23.72 16.16
C ALA A 190 21.68 -24.50 15.57
N ALA A 191 20.97 -25.27 16.40
CA ALA A 191 19.78 -26.00 15.97
C ALA A 191 18.59 -25.09 15.57
N TYR A 192 18.61 -23.81 16.01
CA TYR A 192 17.58 -22.83 15.72
C TYR A 192 18.01 -21.82 14.65
N GLN A 193 19.13 -22.00 14.00
CA GLN A 193 19.64 -21.06 13.01
C GLN A 193 18.60 -20.69 11.94
N ASP A 194 17.89 -21.68 11.41
CA ASP A 194 16.91 -21.53 10.35
C ASP A 194 15.49 -22.01 10.76
N LYS A 195 15.22 -22.05 12.07
CA LYS A 195 13.95 -22.51 12.61
C LYS A 195 13.34 -21.50 13.55
N PHE A 196 12.04 -21.29 13.44
CA PHE A 196 11.28 -20.53 14.41
C PHE A 196 11.19 -21.28 15.75
N HIS A 197 11.34 -20.55 16.82
CA HIS A 197 11.04 -21.05 18.17
C HIS A 197 9.55 -20.86 18.48
N GLU A 198 9.06 -21.58 19.49
CA GLU A 198 7.65 -21.51 19.91
C GLU A 198 7.22 -20.13 20.38
N THR A 199 8.15 -19.35 20.96
CA THR A 199 7.91 -17.98 21.43
C THR A 199 7.94 -16.91 20.33
N GLU A 200 8.25 -17.28 19.09
CA GLU A 200 8.36 -16.35 17.98
C GLU A 200 7.06 -16.27 17.18
N ASN A 201 6.60 -15.07 16.99
CA ASN A 201 5.37 -14.81 16.25
C ASN A 201 5.63 -14.80 14.74
N ARG A 202 4.92 -15.65 14.02
CA ARG A 202 5.00 -15.74 12.55
C ARG A 202 4.03 -14.81 11.83
N TRP A 203 3.00 -14.31 12.53
CA TRP A 203 2.09 -13.36 11.96
C TRP A 203 2.69 -11.95 11.99
N ASP A 204 2.58 -11.25 10.88
CA ASP A 204 2.97 -9.86 10.74
C ASP A 204 1.77 -9.06 10.26
N TYR A 205 1.47 -7.96 10.94
CA TYR A 205 0.43 -7.03 10.53
C TYR A 205 0.74 -5.65 11.09
N GLY A 206 0.26 -4.64 10.40
CA GLY A 206 0.56 -3.28 10.82
C GLY A 206 0.07 -2.22 9.86
N ILE A 207 0.71 -1.08 9.92
CA ILE A 207 0.41 0.10 9.12
C ILE A 207 1.54 0.30 8.11
N LYS A 208 1.15 0.62 6.88
CA LYS A 208 2.08 0.99 5.79
C LYS A 208 1.62 2.29 5.17
N GLY A 209 2.54 3.22 4.98
CA GLY A 209 2.26 4.48 4.32
C GLY A 209 3.46 4.97 3.55
N GLY A 210 3.24 5.76 2.52
CA GLY A 210 4.33 6.23 1.68
C GLY A 210 3.96 7.37 0.76
N VAL A 211 4.98 7.89 0.11
CA VAL A 211 4.87 8.91 -0.91
C VAL A 211 5.65 8.48 -2.14
N GLY A 212 5.27 8.98 -3.29
CA GLY A 212 5.95 8.62 -4.52
C GLY A 212 5.74 9.59 -5.65
N LEU A 213 6.54 9.37 -6.68
CA LEU A 213 6.47 10.07 -7.96
C LEU A 213 6.21 9.05 -9.05
N GLY A 214 5.32 9.38 -9.96
CA GLY A 214 5.03 8.57 -11.15
C GLY A 214 5.30 9.33 -12.42
N LEU A 215 5.82 8.63 -13.43
CA LEU A 215 5.90 9.09 -14.80
C LEU A 215 4.83 8.36 -15.60
N VAL A 216 3.92 9.11 -16.22
CA VAL A 216 2.77 8.59 -16.97
C VAL A 216 3.08 8.60 -18.46
N LEU A 217 3.21 7.42 -19.04
CA LEU A 217 3.57 7.21 -20.46
C LEU A 217 2.47 6.45 -21.23
N ASP A 218 1.22 6.54 -20.78
CA ASP A 218 0.05 5.82 -21.32
C ASP A 218 0.37 4.81 -22.45
N PRO A 219 0.19 3.50 -22.27
CA PRO A 219 -0.52 2.83 -21.16
C PRO A 219 0.37 2.40 -19.97
N VAL A 220 1.61 2.83 -19.93
CA VAL A 220 2.60 2.43 -18.92
C VAL A 220 2.85 3.57 -17.95
N GLU A 221 2.98 3.25 -16.68
CA GLU A 221 3.38 4.19 -15.64
C GLU A 221 4.60 3.65 -14.88
N ILE A 222 5.58 4.49 -14.65
CA ILE A 222 6.76 4.17 -13.85
C ILE A 222 6.63 4.91 -12.52
N HIS A 223 6.64 4.18 -11.41
CA HIS A 223 6.51 4.74 -10.08
C HIS A 223 7.79 4.58 -9.28
N ILE A 224 8.22 5.62 -8.58
CA ILE A 224 9.27 5.59 -7.57
C ILE A 224 8.62 5.95 -6.26
N LYS A 225 8.73 5.07 -5.26
CA LYS A 225 8.05 5.22 -3.97
C LYS A 225 9.02 5.08 -2.81
N ALA A 226 8.78 5.85 -1.76
CA ALA A 226 9.37 5.67 -0.45
C ALA A 226 8.24 5.39 0.54
N ALA A 227 8.25 4.24 1.17
CA ALA A 227 7.22 3.79 2.09
C ALA A 227 7.82 3.47 3.46
N TYR A 228 7.08 3.78 4.51
CA TYR A 228 7.35 3.37 5.87
C TYR A 228 6.36 2.30 6.28
N LYS A 229 6.87 1.20 6.81
CA LYS A 229 6.11 0.07 7.33
C LYS A 229 6.38 -0.04 8.83
N HIS A 230 5.34 -0.07 9.65
CA HIS A 230 5.42 -0.30 11.08
C HIS A 230 4.55 -1.48 11.48
N ALA A 231 5.17 -2.50 12.05
CA ALA A 231 4.47 -3.67 12.55
C ALA A 231 3.79 -3.36 13.89
N LEU A 232 2.56 -3.81 14.04
CA LEU A 232 1.82 -3.85 15.30
C LEU A 232 1.90 -5.23 15.94
N ALA A 233 2.38 -6.22 15.19
CA ALA A 233 2.69 -7.55 15.68
C ALA A 233 4.14 -7.61 16.17
N SER A 234 4.34 -7.96 17.44
CA SER A 234 5.68 -8.17 17.99
C SER A 234 6.32 -9.42 17.37
N LEU A 235 7.66 -9.41 17.21
CA LEU A 235 8.44 -10.58 16.77
C LEU A 235 8.33 -11.75 17.73
N TYR A 236 8.19 -11.44 19.00
CA TYR A 236 8.13 -12.41 20.10
C TYR A 236 6.81 -12.27 20.86
N GLU A 237 6.36 -13.35 21.46
CA GLU A 237 5.22 -13.31 22.38
C GLU A 237 5.49 -12.34 23.53
N PRO A 238 4.48 -11.61 24.03
CA PRO A 238 4.62 -10.79 25.22
C PRO A 238 5.18 -11.64 26.37
N ASN A 239 6.08 -11.07 27.15
CA ASN A 239 6.69 -11.74 28.32
C ASN A 239 7.56 -12.96 27.99
N PHE A 240 7.99 -13.13 26.74
CA PHE A 240 8.82 -14.26 26.30
C PHE A 240 10.09 -14.50 27.15
N ALA A 241 10.55 -13.49 27.89
CA ALA A 241 11.72 -13.55 28.74
C ALA A 241 11.43 -13.38 30.24
N SER A 242 10.23 -12.93 30.62
CA SER A 242 9.84 -12.70 32.02
C SER A 242 8.34 -12.49 32.14
N ASP A 243 7.71 -13.11 33.16
CA ASP A 243 6.30 -12.91 33.46
C ASP A 243 6.02 -11.55 34.13
N TYR A 244 7.06 -10.87 34.60
CA TYR A 244 6.93 -9.61 35.34
C TYR A 244 7.12 -8.36 34.50
N TYR A 245 7.79 -8.49 33.32
CA TYR A 245 8.14 -7.35 32.49
C TYR A 245 7.56 -7.52 31.08
N TYR A 246 6.74 -6.57 30.68
CA TYR A 246 6.25 -6.49 29.32
C TYR A 246 7.38 -6.14 28.37
N ARG A 247 7.73 -7.07 27.48
CA ARG A 247 8.75 -6.90 26.46
C ARG A 247 8.12 -6.98 25.08
N TYR A 248 8.56 -6.13 24.17
CA TYR A 248 8.12 -6.16 22.79
C TYR A 248 9.24 -5.87 21.81
N ALA A 249 9.03 -6.28 20.58
CA ALA A 249 9.95 -6.08 19.45
C ALA A 249 9.11 -5.87 18.19
N TYR A 250 8.90 -4.62 17.81
CA TYR A 250 8.10 -4.26 16.64
C TYR A 250 8.99 -3.90 15.45
N PRO A 251 8.95 -4.66 14.34
CA PRO A 251 9.65 -4.31 13.12
C PRO A 251 9.20 -2.96 12.56
N SER A 252 10.17 -2.21 12.06
CA SER A 252 9.96 -0.90 11.47
C SER A 252 10.90 -0.75 10.26
N ASN A 253 10.34 -0.57 9.08
CA ASN A 253 11.07 -0.64 7.83
C ASN A 253 10.81 0.58 6.96
N ILE A 254 11.87 1.12 6.35
CA ILE A 254 11.77 2.11 5.29
C ILE A 254 12.06 1.39 3.98
N ILE A 255 11.16 1.45 3.01
CA ILE A 255 11.26 0.73 1.75
C ILE A 255 11.28 1.74 0.61
N ILE A 256 12.33 1.70 -0.22
CA ILE A 256 12.41 2.48 -1.46
C ILE A 256 12.20 1.50 -2.61
N SER A 257 11.25 1.78 -3.48
CA SER A 257 10.87 0.88 -4.56
C SER A 257 10.65 1.61 -5.88
N VAL A 258 10.91 0.87 -6.96
CA VAL A 258 10.57 1.27 -8.32
C VAL A 258 9.54 0.26 -8.85
N GLY A 259 8.49 0.76 -9.48
CA GLY A 259 7.42 -0.06 -10.03
C GLY A 259 7.11 0.28 -11.47
N LEU A 260 6.79 -0.73 -12.24
CA LEU A 260 6.28 -0.62 -13.59
C LEU A 260 4.81 -1.08 -13.58
N HIS A 261 3.91 -0.17 -13.98
CA HIS A 261 2.47 -0.39 -13.94
C HIS A 261 1.87 -0.28 -15.34
N PHE A 262 0.96 -1.20 -15.66
CA PHE A 262 0.23 -1.23 -16.93
C PHE A 262 -1.23 -0.90 -16.69
N GLN A 263 -1.76 0.04 -17.44
CA GLN A 263 -3.18 0.40 -17.42
C GLN A 263 -3.99 -0.70 -18.11
N ILE A 264 -4.85 -1.38 -17.35
CA ILE A 264 -5.79 -2.38 -17.89
C ILE A 264 -6.94 -1.67 -18.60
N THR A 265 -7.44 -0.60 -18.00
CA THR A 265 -8.44 0.29 -18.59
C THR A 265 -7.77 1.60 -18.94
N LYS A 266 -7.95 2.05 -20.19
CA LYS A 266 -7.31 3.28 -20.67
C LYS A 266 -7.86 4.51 -19.94
N ARG A 267 -6.96 5.42 -19.59
CA ARG A 267 -7.32 6.77 -19.16
C ARG A 267 -8.01 7.48 -20.32
N THR A 268 -9.24 7.93 -20.10
CA THR A 268 -9.99 8.65 -21.13
C THR A 268 -9.79 10.15 -20.94
N GLY A 269 -9.15 10.79 -21.91
CA GLY A 269 -9.07 12.25 -21.94
C GLY A 269 -10.36 12.83 -22.51
N LYS A 270 -11.07 13.66 -21.73
CA LYS A 270 -12.23 14.43 -22.21
C LYS A 270 -11.88 15.91 -22.27
N THR A 271 -12.39 16.61 -23.27
CA THR A 271 -12.27 18.08 -23.31
C THR A 271 -13.16 18.70 -22.27
N LYS A 272 -12.88 19.93 -21.83
CA LYS A 272 -13.75 20.65 -20.90
C LYS A 272 -15.18 20.80 -21.42
N ALA A 273 -15.32 21.03 -22.73
CA ALA A 273 -16.64 21.09 -23.37
C ALA A 273 -17.38 19.75 -23.24
N ALA A 274 -16.73 18.63 -23.47
CA ALA A 274 -17.33 17.30 -23.29
C ALA A 274 -17.72 17.03 -21.84
N LEU A 275 -16.88 17.42 -20.86
CA LEU A 275 -17.18 17.28 -19.45
C LEU A 275 -18.34 18.18 -19.02
N LYS A 276 -18.41 19.43 -19.50
CA LYS A 276 -19.51 20.35 -19.24
C LYS A 276 -20.83 19.83 -19.83
N LYS A 277 -20.80 19.25 -21.03
CA LYS A 277 -21.97 18.63 -21.65
C LYS A 277 -22.47 17.44 -20.84
N GLU A 278 -21.59 16.54 -20.45
CA GLU A 278 -21.93 15.37 -19.62
C GLU A 278 -22.47 15.79 -18.22
N ALA A 279 -21.88 16.82 -17.62
CA ALA A 279 -22.37 17.36 -16.36
C ALA A 279 -23.79 17.95 -16.51
N LYS A 280 -24.05 18.71 -17.59
CA LYS A 280 -25.38 19.22 -17.89
C LYS A 280 -26.41 18.10 -18.15
N GLU A 281 -26.02 17.08 -18.92
CA GLU A 281 -26.90 15.91 -19.16
C GLU A 281 -27.25 15.17 -17.85
N LEU A 282 -26.30 15.09 -16.90
CA LEU A 282 -26.55 14.49 -15.59
C LEU A 282 -27.49 15.31 -14.71
N VAL A 283 -27.40 16.64 -14.77
CA VAL A 283 -28.20 17.56 -13.94
C VAL A 283 -29.63 17.73 -14.51
N TYR A 284 -29.73 17.98 -15.81
CA TYR A 284 -31.00 18.34 -16.44
C TYR A 284 -31.70 17.17 -17.14
N GLY A 285 -31.03 16.03 -17.27
CA GLY A 285 -31.51 14.93 -18.11
C GLY A 285 -31.39 15.22 -19.61
N THR A 286 -31.45 14.18 -20.40
CA THR A 286 -31.27 14.28 -21.86
C THR A 286 -32.36 15.10 -22.55
N GLU A 287 -33.57 15.10 -22.01
CA GLU A 287 -34.73 15.84 -22.57
C GLU A 287 -34.70 17.33 -22.21
N GLY A 288 -34.25 17.69 -21.01
CA GLY A 288 -34.12 19.09 -20.59
C GLY A 288 -33.00 19.85 -21.28
N PHE A 289 -31.97 19.13 -21.74
CA PHE A 289 -30.82 19.73 -22.38
C PHE A 289 -31.08 20.25 -23.79
N ASN A 290 -31.90 19.52 -24.59
CA ASN A 290 -32.25 19.94 -25.96
C ASN A 290 -33.16 21.18 -26.02
N GLY A 291 -33.80 21.56 -24.91
CA GLY A 291 -34.62 22.77 -24.82
C GLY A 291 -33.86 24.06 -24.50
N ILE A 292 -32.63 23.95 -23.98
CA ILE A 292 -31.81 25.11 -23.54
C ILE A 292 -30.98 25.69 -24.68
N ASP A 293 -30.55 24.85 -25.64
CA ASP A 293 -29.74 25.29 -26.79
C ASP A 293 -30.56 25.90 -27.95
N GLN A 294 -31.90 26.00 -27.81
CA GLN A 294 -32.80 26.59 -28.82
C GLN A 294 -33.33 28.00 -28.46
N LYS A 295 -32.81 28.66 -27.44
CA LYS A 295 -33.18 30.04 -27.09
C LYS A 295 -32.00 30.99 -27.24
#